data_e43bf654ca35bf7859cb34d05d26f868
#
_entry.id   e43bf654ca35bf7859cb34d05d26f868
#
_cell.length_a   1.000
_cell.length_b   1.000
_cell.length_c   1.000
_cell.angle_alpha   90.00
_cell.angle_beta   90.00
_cell.angle_gamma   90.00
#
_symmetry.space_group_name_H-M   'P 1'
#
loop_
_entity.id
_entity.type
_entity.pdbx_description
1 polymer ?
#
loop_
_entity_poly.entity_id
_entity_poly.type
_entity_poly.pdbx_seq_one_letter_code
_entity_poly.pdbx_strand_id
1 'polypeptide(L)'
;MNKNYGYIYNGNYTNQRKYGITKIGMTQVTPSARRGCIEKQSGHKFRMRKYIRIENISKQDLLFVESWVRRSMSMVEGLTYDAQSNDHFTFDIEQGKKFDQFDHFADLTMKFAIEALHFMGYADECMKIKTCK
;
A
#
# COMPACT_ATOMS: atom_id res chain seq x y z
N MET A 1 -5.50 15.91 -23.49
CA MET A 1 -5.74 16.15 -22.05
C MET A 1 -4.92 15.21 -21.21
N ASN A 2 -4.26 15.76 -20.21
CA ASN A 2 -3.49 14.94 -19.28
C ASN A 2 -4.42 14.23 -18.31
N LYS A 3 -4.23 12.93 -18.15
CA LYS A 3 -4.98 12.18 -17.15
C LYS A 3 -4.34 12.38 -15.78
N ASN A 4 -5.17 12.52 -14.77
CA ASN A 4 -4.73 12.49 -13.38
C ASN A 4 -4.73 11.07 -12.89
N TYR A 5 -3.72 10.71 -12.13
CA TYR A 5 -3.61 9.39 -11.53
C TYR A 5 -3.49 9.50 -10.02
N GLY A 6 -4.09 8.55 -9.34
CA GLY A 6 -3.82 8.30 -7.94
C GLY A 6 -3.33 6.87 -7.77
N TYR A 7 -2.64 6.63 -6.68
CA TYR A 7 -2.03 5.32 -6.42
C TYR A 7 -2.27 4.91 -4.98
N ILE A 8 -2.62 3.66 -4.80
CA ILE A 8 -2.56 2.99 -3.50
C ILE A 8 -1.42 1.98 -3.59
N TYR A 9 -0.52 2.00 -2.63
CA TYR A 9 0.66 1.15 -2.67
C TYR A 9 0.82 0.36 -1.37
N ASN A 10 1.57 -0.72 -1.49
CA ASN A 10 2.06 -1.50 -0.36
C ASN A 10 3.55 -1.75 -0.56
N GLY A 11 4.30 -1.62 0.51
CA GLY A 11 5.72 -1.87 0.50
C GLY A 11 6.23 -2.16 1.90
N ASN A 12 7.53 -2.38 2.00
CA ASN A 12 8.17 -2.66 3.27
C ASN A 12 9.59 -2.08 3.29
N TYR A 13 10.06 -1.82 4.51
CA TYR A 13 11.44 -1.43 4.69
C TYR A 13 12.35 -2.65 4.60
N THR A 14 13.47 -2.50 3.89
CA THR A 14 14.44 -3.59 3.73
C THR A 14 15.46 -3.64 4.86
N ASN A 15 15.49 -2.61 5.70
CA ASN A 15 16.37 -2.54 6.87
C ASN A 15 15.94 -3.61 7.90
N GLN A 16 16.91 -4.29 8.52
CA GLN A 16 16.64 -5.34 9.50
C GLN A 16 15.81 -4.87 10.69
N ARG A 17 15.97 -3.60 11.10
CA ARG A 17 15.20 -3.03 12.22
C ARG A 17 13.72 -2.87 11.89
N LYS A 18 13.37 -2.92 10.61
CA LYS A 18 12.00 -2.73 10.13
C LYS A 18 11.40 -4.04 9.58
N TYR A 19 12.03 -5.17 9.85
CA TYR A 19 11.42 -6.46 9.50
C TYR A 19 10.07 -6.60 10.19
N GLY A 20 9.12 -7.13 9.45
CA GLY A 20 7.77 -7.31 9.97
C GLY A 20 6.88 -6.08 9.82
N ILE A 21 7.39 -5.00 9.24
CA ILE A 21 6.58 -3.80 9.00
C ILE A 21 6.21 -3.71 7.53
N THR A 22 4.91 -3.74 7.25
CA THR A 22 4.35 -3.44 5.93
C THR A 22 3.67 -2.07 5.98
N LYS A 23 3.88 -1.27 4.96
CA LYS A 23 3.35 0.09 4.88
C LYS A 23 2.35 0.19 3.73
N ILE A 24 1.22 0.79 4.01
CA ILE A 24 0.19 1.12 3.04
C ILE A 24 0.09 2.63 2.94
N GLY A 25 -0.06 3.13 1.75
CA GLY A 25 -0.26 4.56 1.58
C GLY A 25 -0.88 4.90 0.24
N MET A 26 -1.11 6.18 0.07
CA MET A 26 -1.61 6.74 -1.18
C MET A 26 -0.66 7.84 -1.66
N THR A 27 -0.67 8.08 -2.96
CA THR A 27 0.08 9.18 -3.53
C THR A 27 -0.55 9.62 -4.84
N GLN A 28 -0.41 10.90 -5.15
CA GLN A 28 -0.82 11.47 -6.44
C GLN A 28 0.38 11.72 -7.35
N VAL A 29 1.58 11.47 -6.83
CA VAL A 29 2.80 11.43 -7.65
C VAL A 29 3.12 9.97 -7.97
N THR A 30 4.14 9.73 -8.80
CA THR A 30 4.49 8.36 -9.17
C THR A 30 4.95 7.56 -7.93
N PRO A 31 4.73 6.24 -7.90
CA PRO A 31 5.24 5.41 -6.81
C PRO A 31 6.75 5.52 -6.62
N SER A 32 7.50 5.65 -7.69
CA SER A 32 8.96 5.84 -7.64
C SER A 32 9.34 7.12 -6.88
N ALA A 33 8.66 8.23 -7.18
CA ALA A 33 8.90 9.50 -6.49
C ALA A 33 8.50 9.39 -5.01
N ARG A 34 7.38 8.74 -4.72
CA ARG A 34 6.91 8.53 -3.33
C ARG A 34 7.89 7.66 -2.55
N ARG A 35 8.44 6.61 -3.17
CA ARG A 35 9.45 5.78 -2.53
C ARG A 35 10.66 6.62 -2.10
N GLY A 36 11.14 7.49 -2.97
CA GLY A 36 12.25 8.39 -2.65
C GLY A 36 11.93 9.29 -1.45
N CYS A 37 10.72 9.83 -1.37
CA CYS A 37 10.28 10.63 -0.23
C CYS A 37 10.24 9.81 1.06
N ILE A 38 9.74 8.58 1.00
CA ILE A 38 9.68 7.69 2.16
C ILE A 38 11.09 7.40 2.67
N GLU A 39 12.02 7.09 1.78
CA GLU A 39 13.40 6.80 2.15
C GLU A 39 14.08 8.03 2.76
N LYS A 40 13.84 9.20 2.21
CA LYS A 40 14.40 10.45 2.71
C LYS A 40 13.86 10.79 4.11
N GLN A 41 12.57 10.62 4.32
CA GLN A 41 11.92 10.94 5.60
C GLN A 41 12.26 9.95 6.69
N SER A 42 12.35 8.67 6.35
CA SER A 42 12.59 7.60 7.33
C SER A 42 14.07 7.34 7.57
N GLY A 43 14.94 7.65 6.63
CA GLY A 43 16.34 7.27 6.66
C GLY A 43 16.58 5.78 6.38
N HIS A 44 15.58 5.06 5.89
CA HIS A 44 15.66 3.63 5.63
C HIS A 44 15.27 3.31 4.19
N LYS A 45 15.89 2.28 3.63
CA LYS A 45 15.53 1.77 2.30
C LYS A 45 14.13 1.19 2.30
N PHE A 46 13.34 1.55 1.29
CA PHE A 46 11.96 1.11 1.16
C PHE A 46 11.76 0.40 -0.18
N ARG A 47 11.14 -0.76 -0.14
CA ARG A 47 10.78 -1.52 -1.33
C ARG A 47 9.29 -1.41 -1.58
N MET A 48 8.92 -0.79 -2.69
CA MET A 48 7.55 -0.80 -3.19
C MET A 48 7.26 -2.21 -3.71
N ARG A 49 6.22 -2.86 -3.19
CA ARG A 49 5.88 -4.24 -3.61
C ARG A 49 4.85 -4.26 -4.71
N LYS A 50 3.71 -3.63 -4.46
CA LYS A 50 2.63 -3.51 -5.44
C LYS A 50 1.99 -2.15 -5.31
N TYR A 51 1.40 -1.70 -6.41
CA TYR A 51 0.52 -0.54 -6.38
C TYR A 51 -0.60 -0.71 -7.39
N ILE A 52 -1.71 -0.01 -7.14
CA ILE A 52 -2.78 0.13 -8.10
C ILE A 52 -2.82 1.58 -8.55
N ARG A 53 -2.83 1.79 -9.86
CA ARG A 53 -2.97 3.10 -10.48
C ARG A 53 -4.42 3.29 -10.86
N ILE A 54 -4.98 4.43 -10.47
CA ILE A 54 -6.40 4.74 -10.72
C ILE A 54 -6.48 6.03 -11.50
N GLU A 55 -7.13 5.98 -12.65
CA GLU A 55 -7.31 7.15 -13.51
C GLU A 55 -8.38 8.09 -12.96
N ASN A 56 -8.09 9.38 -12.97
CA ASN A 56 -9.04 10.46 -12.64
C ASN A 56 -9.67 10.35 -11.25
N ILE A 57 -8.96 9.76 -10.30
CA ILE A 57 -9.43 9.71 -8.92
C ILE A 57 -9.10 11.03 -8.21
N SER A 58 -10.07 11.57 -7.49
CA SER A 58 -9.85 12.75 -6.66
C SER A 58 -9.04 12.37 -5.42
N LYS A 59 -8.39 13.37 -4.82
CA LYS A 59 -7.66 13.16 -3.56
C LYS A 59 -8.60 12.65 -2.47
N GLN A 60 -9.81 13.19 -2.41
CA GLN A 60 -10.81 12.79 -1.41
C GLN A 60 -11.17 11.31 -1.56
N ASP A 61 -11.44 10.86 -2.78
CA ASP A 61 -11.75 9.47 -3.05
C ASP A 61 -10.55 8.57 -2.76
N LEU A 62 -9.35 9.03 -3.09
CA LEU A 62 -8.13 8.29 -2.83
C LEU A 62 -7.90 8.09 -1.33
N LEU A 63 -8.17 9.12 -0.53
CA LEU A 63 -8.12 9.02 0.94
C LEU A 63 -9.16 8.05 1.48
N PHE A 64 -10.33 7.99 0.88
CA PHE A 64 -11.37 7.03 1.25
C PHE A 64 -10.89 5.59 0.99
N VAL A 65 -10.29 5.35 -0.18
CA VAL A 65 -9.74 4.03 -0.53
C VAL A 65 -8.65 3.64 0.45
N GLU A 66 -7.73 4.54 0.76
CA GLU A 66 -6.66 4.28 1.73
C GLU A 66 -7.23 3.91 3.10
N SER A 67 -8.23 4.65 3.55
CA SER A 67 -8.89 4.38 4.83
C SER A 67 -9.58 3.02 4.86
N TRP A 68 -10.26 2.67 3.78
CA TRP A 68 -10.89 1.36 3.62
C TRP A 68 -9.86 0.23 3.68
N VAL A 69 -8.76 0.39 2.97
CA VAL A 69 -7.68 -0.61 2.96
C VAL A 69 -7.10 -0.77 4.37
N ARG A 70 -6.82 0.33 5.05
CA ARG A 70 -6.27 0.26 6.42
C ARG A 70 -7.21 -0.46 7.38
N ARG A 71 -8.51 -0.18 7.32
CA ARG A 71 -9.50 -0.87 8.15
C ARG A 71 -9.54 -2.35 7.86
N SER A 72 -9.56 -2.71 6.58
CA SER A 72 -9.59 -4.11 6.15
C SER A 72 -8.34 -4.84 6.60
N MET A 73 -7.18 -4.23 6.43
CA MET A 73 -5.90 -4.83 6.84
C MET A 73 -5.81 -4.99 8.36
N SER A 74 -6.40 -4.08 9.13
CA SER A 74 -6.37 -4.18 10.59
C SER A 74 -7.16 -5.39 11.12
N MET A 75 -8.02 -5.98 10.30
CA MET A 75 -8.78 -7.17 10.65
C MET A 75 -8.13 -8.46 10.15
N VAL A 76 -7.01 -8.36 9.47
CA VAL A 76 -6.28 -9.54 8.99
C VAL A 76 -5.54 -10.18 10.15
N GLU A 77 -5.71 -11.50 10.32
CA GLU A 77 -5.03 -12.24 11.36
C GLU A 77 -3.51 -12.15 11.20
N GLY A 78 -2.81 -11.90 12.29
CA GLY A 78 -1.36 -11.78 12.31
C GLY A 78 -0.84 -10.38 12.05
N LEU A 79 -1.70 -9.42 11.69
CA LEU A 79 -1.32 -8.02 11.50
C LEU A 79 -1.76 -7.18 12.69
N THR A 80 -0.87 -6.33 13.18
CA THR A 80 -1.16 -5.35 14.22
C THR A 80 -0.93 -3.95 13.66
N TYR A 81 -1.95 -3.11 13.76
CA TYR A 81 -1.86 -1.74 13.30
C TYR A 81 -1.04 -0.90 14.26
N ASP A 82 -0.06 -0.17 13.72
CA ASP A 82 0.75 0.76 14.51
C ASP A 82 0.07 2.13 14.52
N ALA A 83 -0.62 2.43 15.61
CA ALA A 83 -1.37 3.68 15.76
C ALA A 83 -0.49 4.92 15.74
N GLN A 84 0.80 4.79 16.06
CA GLN A 84 1.73 5.93 16.07
C GLN A 84 2.22 6.29 14.69
N SER A 85 2.19 5.35 13.76
CA SER A 85 2.67 5.52 12.39
C SER A 85 1.58 5.46 11.35
N ASN A 86 0.34 5.65 11.71
CA ASN A 86 -0.87 5.76 10.88
C ASN A 86 -1.05 4.75 9.73
N ASP A 87 -0.02 4.41 9.00
CA ASP A 87 -0.07 3.58 7.80
C ASP A 87 0.86 2.38 7.86
N HIS A 88 1.39 2.08 9.04
CA HIS A 88 2.26 0.92 9.26
C HIS A 88 1.51 -0.20 9.95
N PHE A 89 1.77 -1.42 9.49
CA PHE A 89 1.29 -2.64 10.12
C PHE A 89 2.48 -3.50 10.47
N THR A 90 2.47 -4.08 11.65
CA THR A 90 3.49 -5.04 12.08
C THR A 90 2.90 -6.43 12.10
N PHE A 91 3.72 -7.43 11.87
CA PHE A 91 3.31 -8.83 11.95
C PHE A 91 4.46 -9.68 12.45
N ASP A 92 4.11 -10.81 13.06
CA ASP A 92 5.11 -11.78 13.50
C ASP A 92 5.67 -12.49 12.28
N ILE A 93 6.99 -12.47 12.15
CA ILE A 93 7.66 -13.11 11.03
C ILE A 93 8.07 -14.52 11.46
N GLU A 94 7.48 -15.52 10.82
CA GLU A 94 7.95 -16.88 10.95
C GLU A 94 9.26 -17.02 10.20
N GLN A 95 10.21 -17.72 10.82
CA GLN A 95 11.51 -17.91 10.23
C GLN A 95 11.38 -18.63 8.87
N GLY A 96 11.97 -18.04 7.84
CA GLY A 96 11.93 -18.59 6.48
C GLY A 96 10.72 -18.23 5.64
N LYS A 97 9.72 -17.54 6.21
CA LYS A 97 8.49 -17.18 5.49
C LYS A 97 8.26 -15.68 5.33
N LYS A 98 9.16 -14.86 5.81
CA LYS A 98 8.94 -13.40 5.86
C LYS A 98 8.70 -12.75 4.51
N PHE A 99 9.32 -13.24 3.45
CA PHE A 99 9.13 -12.68 2.11
C PHE A 99 7.76 -13.03 1.55
N ASP A 100 7.32 -14.26 1.79
CA ASP A 100 5.98 -14.70 1.38
C ASP A 100 4.89 -13.88 2.08
N GLN A 101 5.11 -13.54 3.34
CA GLN A 101 4.18 -12.72 4.10
C GLN A 101 4.07 -11.30 3.52
N PHE A 102 5.19 -10.68 3.13
CA PHE A 102 5.15 -9.36 2.49
C PHE A 102 4.37 -9.39 1.18
N ASP A 103 4.59 -10.40 0.35
CA ASP A 103 3.86 -10.54 -0.91
C ASP A 103 2.38 -10.80 -0.68
N HIS A 104 2.06 -11.62 0.31
CA HIS A 104 0.67 -11.89 0.69
C HIS A 104 -0.04 -10.61 1.14
N PHE A 105 0.60 -9.80 1.97
CA PHE A 105 0.00 -8.54 2.43
C PHE A 105 -0.11 -7.51 1.32
N ALA A 106 0.82 -7.50 0.37
CA ALA A 106 0.70 -6.66 -0.81
C ALA A 106 -0.49 -7.09 -1.68
N ASP A 107 -0.71 -8.38 -1.85
CA ASP A 107 -1.87 -8.90 -2.59
C ASP A 107 -3.18 -8.52 -1.90
N LEU A 108 -3.24 -8.65 -0.58
CA LEU A 108 -4.43 -8.25 0.20
C LEU A 108 -4.68 -6.75 0.08
N THR A 109 -3.64 -5.93 0.11
CA THR A 109 -3.77 -4.48 -0.06
C THR A 109 -4.45 -4.16 -1.39
N MET A 110 -4.01 -4.80 -2.47
CA MET A 110 -4.60 -4.60 -3.80
C MET A 110 -6.06 -5.07 -3.84
N LYS A 111 -6.35 -6.21 -3.25
CA LYS A 111 -7.71 -6.75 -3.17
C LYS A 111 -8.64 -5.78 -2.46
N PHE A 112 -8.25 -5.26 -1.31
CA PHE A 112 -9.08 -4.33 -0.55
C PHE A 112 -9.23 -3.00 -1.26
N ALA A 113 -8.20 -2.53 -1.96
CA ALA A 113 -8.30 -1.32 -2.76
C ALA A 113 -9.33 -1.48 -3.89
N ILE A 114 -9.33 -2.61 -4.57
CA ILE A 114 -10.31 -2.89 -5.64
C ILE A 114 -11.72 -2.95 -5.06
N GLU A 115 -11.90 -3.59 -3.91
CA GLU A 115 -13.20 -3.64 -3.23
C GLU A 115 -13.74 -2.24 -2.94
N ALA A 116 -12.90 -1.36 -2.43
CA ALA A 116 -13.28 0.03 -2.14
C ALA A 116 -13.66 0.77 -3.42
N LEU A 117 -12.86 0.61 -4.47
CA LEU A 117 -13.10 1.27 -5.75
C LEU A 117 -14.41 0.79 -6.40
N HIS A 118 -14.68 -0.50 -6.36
CA HIS A 118 -15.95 -1.05 -6.86
C HIS A 118 -17.14 -0.51 -6.06
N PHE A 119 -17.00 -0.44 -4.75
CA PHE A 119 -18.03 0.13 -3.88
C PHE A 119 -18.35 1.57 -4.27
N MET A 120 -17.34 2.32 -4.68
CA MET A 120 -17.48 3.72 -5.08
C MET A 120 -17.93 3.89 -6.54
N GLY A 121 -18.03 2.80 -7.30
CA GLY A 121 -18.49 2.85 -8.68
C GLY A 121 -17.40 3.02 -9.73
N TYR A 122 -16.14 2.88 -9.36
CA TYR A 122 -15.05 2.95 -10.35
C TYR A 122 -15.03 1.70 -11.21
N ALA A 123 -14.84 1.88 -12.51
CA ALA A 123 -14.78 0.79 -13.49
C ALA A 123 -13.39 0.15 -13.49
N ASP A 124 -13.34 -1.14 -13.80
CA ASP A 124 -12.07 -1.87 -13.87
C ASP A 124 -11.10 -1.27 -14.89
N GLU A 125 -11.61 -0.70 -15.96
CA GLU A 125 -10.80 -0.11 -17.03
C GLU A 125 -9.97 1.08 -16.56
N CYS A 126 -10.38 1.75 -15.46
CA CYS A 126 -9.64 2.90 -14.96
C CYS A 126 -8.57 2.55 -13.94
N MET A 127 -8.42 1.26 -13.61
CA MET A 127 -7.45 0.82 -12.60
C MET A 127 -6.51 -0.23 -13.16
N LYS A 128 -5.25 -0.17 -12.71
CA LYS A 128 -4.21 -1.12 -13.15
C LYS A 128 -3.29 -1.43 -11.99
N ILE A 129 -3.15 -2.73 -11.69
CA ILE A 129 -2.22 -3.21 -10.67
C ILE A 129 -0.86 -3.46 -11.30
N LYS A 130 0.19 -3.06 -10.58
CA LYS A 130 1.56 -3.36 -10.97
C LYS A 130 2.32 -3.98 -9.81
N THR A 131 3.02 -5.07 -10.11
CA THR A 131 3.97 -5.70 -9.19
C THR A 131 5.35 -5.10 -9.46
N CYS A 132 5.99 -4.59 -8.42
CA CYS A 132 7.34 -4.03 -8.52
C CYS A 132 8.37 -5.13 -8.31
N LYS A 133 9.36 -5.14 -9.16
CA LYS A 133 10.47 -6.11 -9.06
C LYS A 133 11.69 -5.49 -8.39
#